data_c1a96a188cef9250c1949591f54d9b6b
#
_entry.id   c1a96a188cef9250c1949591f54d9b6b
#
_cell.length_a   1.000
_cell.length_b   1.000
_cell.length_c   1.000
_cell.angle_alpha   90.00
_cell.angle_beta   90.00
_cell.angle_gamma   90.00
#
_symmetry.space_group_name_H-M   'P 1'
#
loop_
_entity.id
_entity.type
_entity.pdbx_description
1 polymer ?
#
loop_
_entity_poly.entity_id
_entity_poly.type
_entity_poly.pdbx_seq_one_letter_code
_entity_poly.pdbx_strand_id
1 'polypeptide(L)'
;MPPARPRRNRGPIRVCVVTGTRAEYGLLRAVMAALKADRAFELRVVASAMHLAPEFGLTYREIEADGFRIDAKVDMLLAADTAEAAAKSMGLGVIGFVDAFRRLKPDLIMLLGDRFEALAAAAT
;
A
#
# COMPACT_ATOMS: atom_id res chain seq x y z
N MET A 1 -3.73 -20.39 18.16
CA MET A 1 -2.80 -19.75 17.21
C MET A 1 -1.39 -19.92 17.75
N PRO A 2 -0.52 -20.50 16.96
CA PRO A 2 0.85 -20.70 17.45
C PRO A 2 1.52 -19.35 17.62
N PRO A 3 2.40 -19.21 18.62
CA PRO A 3 3.16 -17.97 18.76
C PRO A 3 4.06 -17.73 17.55
N ALA A 4 4.23 -16.46 17.20
CA ALA A 4 5.15 -16.09 16.14
C ALA A 4 6.57 -16.54 16.48
N ARG A 5 7.26 -17.11 15.50
CA ARG A 5 8.65 -17.49 15.71
C ARG A 5 9.52 -16.25 15.83
N PRO A 6 10.48 -16.22 16.78
CA PRO A 6 11.42 -15.11 16.86
C PRO A 6 12.18 -14.96 15.55
N ARG A 7 12.37 -13.73 15.11
CA ARG A 7 13.08 -13.40 13.88
C ARG A 7 14.60 -13.43 14.09
N ARG A 8 15.14 -14.58 14.38
CA ARG A 8 16.60 -14.69 14.54
C ARG A 8 17.27 -14.63 13.16
N ASN A 9 18.21 -13.71 12.97
CA ASN A 9 19.09 -13.61 11.81
C ASN A 9 18.37 -13.50 10.45
N ARG A 10 17.22 -12.85 10.42
CA ARG A 10 16.43 -12.70 9.17
C ARG A 10 16.68 -11.39 8.43
N GLY A 11 17.59 -10.57 8.93
CA GLY A 11 17.79 -9.25 8.35
C GLY A 11 16.64 -8.29 8.68
N PRO A 12 16.48 -7.22 7.92
CA PRO A 12 15.50 -6.18 8.22
C PRO A 12 14.06 -6.67 8.09
N ILE A 13 13.19 -6.08 8.89
CA ILE A 13 11.74 -6.31 8.82
C ILE A 13 11.22 -5.60 7.58
N ARG A 14 10.58 -6.34 6.69
CA ARG A 14 9.99 -5.77 5.48
C ARG A 14 8.60 -5.23 5.78
N VAL A 15 8.45 -3.92 5.65
CA VAL A 15 7.19 -3.22 5.86
C VAL A 15 6.66 -2.72 4.52
N CYS A 16 5.47 -3.21 4.12
CA CYS A 16 4.76 -2.68 2.97
C CYS A 16 3.80 -1.60 3.44
N VAL A 17 4.02 -0.38 3.00
CA VAL A 17 3.11 0.73 3.24
C VAL A 17 2.19 0.85 2.03
N VAL A 18 0.88 0.73 2.26
CA VAL A 18 -0.14 0.86 1.22
C VAL A 18 -0.76 2.24 1.32
N THR A 19 -0.76 2.98 0.24
CA THR A 19 -1.38 4.31 0.18
C THR A 19 -2.33 4.38 -1.02
N GLY A 20 -3.54 4.85 -0.77
CA GLY A 20 -4.60 4.92 -1.78
C GLY A 20 -4.99 6.33 -2.17
N THR A 21 -4.65 7.33 -1.37
CA THR A 21 -4.96 8.72 -1.66
C THR A 21 -3.80 9.64 -1.27
N ARG A 22 -3.81 10.83 -1.87
CA ARG A 22 -2.84 11.87 -1.54
C ARG A 22 -2.90 12.28 -0.05
N ALA A 23 -4.10 12.33 0.51
CA ALA A 23 -4.28 12.70 1.92
C ALA A 23 -3.65 11.67 2.85
N GLU A 24 -3.86 10.38 2.58
CA GLU A 24 -3.22 9.31 3.33
C GLU A 24 -1.71 9.37 3.21
N TYR A 25 -1.20 9.55 2.00
CA TYR A 25 0.22 9.67 1.75
C TYR A 25 0.84 10.83 2.53
N GLY A 26 0.16 12.00 2.57
CA GLY A 26 0.63 13.14 3.33
C GLY A 26 0.84 12.83 4.80
N LEU A 27 -0.01 11.99 5.38
CA LEU A 27 0.12 11.55 6.78
C LEU A 27 1.16 10.44 6.95
N LEU A 28 1.31 9.56 5.97
CA LEU A 28 2.25 8.43 6.02
C LEU A 28 3.69 8.82 5.69
N ARG A 29 3.89 9.93 5.02
CA ARG A 29 5.18 10.34 4.47
C ARG A 29 6.31 10.36 5.52
N ALA A 30 6.05 10.92 6.70
CA ALA A 30 7.06 11.00 7.76
C ALA A 30 7.45 9.60 8.26
N VAL A 31 6.47 8.71 8.42
CA VAL A 31 6.71 7.33 8.84
C VAL A 31 7.50 6.59 7.76
N MET A 32 7.12 6.78 6.50
CA MET A 32 7.84 6.17 5.37
C MET A 32 9.30 6.62 5.32
N ALA A 33 9.56 7.90 5.55
CA ALA A 33 10.92 8.43 5.58
C ALA A 33 11.73 7.82 6.74
N ALA A 34 11.13 7.68 7.90
CA ALA A 34 11.76 7.06 9.05
C ALA A 34 12.08 5.58 8.81
N LEU A 35 11.15 4.83 8.19
CA LEU A 35 11.38 3.43 7.85
C LEU A 35 12.50 3.28 6.82
N LYS A 36 12.55 4.17 5.83
CA LYS A 36 13.57 4.14 4.79
C LYS A 36 14.96 4.42 5.36
N ALA A 37 15.05 5.29 6.34
CA ALA A 37 16.33 5.69 6.95
C ALA A 37 16.86 4.67 7.96
N ASP A 38 16.03 3.78 8.48
CA ASP A 38 16.40 2.85 9.54
C ASP A 38 16.75 1.48 8.93
N ARG A 39 17.96 1.01 9.21
CA ARG A 39 18.47 -0.28 8.72
C ARG A 39 17.72 -1.49 9.27
N ALA A 40 16.96 -1.32 10.35
CA ALA A 40 16.13 -2.38 10.90
C ALA A 40 14.93 -2.70 10.02
N PHE A 41 14.59 -1.81 9.09
CA PHE A 41 13.42 -1.94 8.22
C PHE A 41 13.79 -1.89 6.75
N GLU A 42 13.01 -2.61 5.96
CA GLU A 42 13.07 -2.57 4.52
C GLU A 42 11.71 -2.06 4.03
N LEU A 43 11.68 -0.81 3.57
CA LEU A 43 10.45 -0.17 3.10
C LEU A 43 10.07 -0.66 1.71
N ARG A 44 8.80 -1.04 1.57
CA ARG A 44 8.17 -1.26 0.26
C ARG A 44 6.91 -0.40 0.19
N VAL A 45 6.66 0.19 -0.95
CA VAL A 45 5.53 1.10 -1.16
C VAL A 45 4.60 0.53 -2.22
N VAL A 46 3.33 0.42 -1.86
CA VAL A 46 2.27 0.00 -2.77
C VAL A 46 1.32 1.17 -2.97
N ALA A 47 1.27 1.68 -4.18
CA ALA A 47 0.34 2.75 -4.56
C ALA A 47 -0.91 2.13 -5.17
N SER A 48 -2.07 2.58 -4.76
CA SER A 48 -3.34 2.04 -5.21
C SER A 48 -4.39 3.13 -5.42
N ALA A 49 -5.51 2.74 -5.98
CA ALA A 49 -6.72 3.55 -6.09
C ALA A 49 -6.44 4.93 -6.73
N MET A 50 -6.75 6.00 -6.00
CA MET A 50 -6.68 7.37 -6.52
C MET A 50 -5.28 7.79 -6.98
N HIS A 51 -4.22 7.22 -6.42
CA HIS A 51 -2.86 7.54 -6.87
C HIS A 51 -2.61 7.19 -8.33
N LEU A 52 -3.34 6.22 -8.87
CA LEU A 52 -3.18 5.73 -10.23
C LEU A 52 -4.21 6.28 -11.20
N ALA A 53 -5.17 7.08 -10.73
CA ALA A 53 -6.25 7.59 -11.54
C ALA A 53 -5.87 8.92 -12.20
N PRO A 54 -5.95 9.03 -13.55
CA PRO A 54 -5.62 10.29 -14.24
C PRO A 54 -6.47 11.47 -13.80
N GLU A 55 -7.74 11.25 -13.48
CA GLU A 55 -8.67 12.29 -13.01
C GLU A 55 -8.25 12.91 -11.67
N PHE A 56 -7.39 12.26 -10.92
CA PHE A 56 -6.83 12.79 -9.68
C PHE A 56 -5.37 13.23 -9.84
N GLY A 57 -4.90 13.40 -11.09
CA GLY A 57 -3.56 13.93 -11.38
C GLY A 57 -2.42 12.95 -11.24
N LEU A 58 -2.68 11.63 -11.19
CA LEU A 58 -1.65 10.60 -11.05
C LEU A 58 -0.72 10.91 -9.87
N THR A 59 -1.30 11.05 -8.70
CA THR A 59 -0.59 11.51 -7.50
C THR A 59 0.54 10.58 -7.03
N TYR A 60 0.64 9.35 -7.58
CA TYR A 60 1.81 8.50 -7.34
C TYR A 60 3.13 9.18 -7.71
N ARG A 61 3.09 10.14 -8.64
CA ARG A 61 4.28 10.91 -9.06
C ARG A 61 4.84 11.76 -7.93
N GLU A 62 3.99 12.21 -7.00
CA GLU A 62 4.44 12.94 -5.82
C GLU A 62 5.26 12.03 -4.91
N ILE A 63 4.85 10.77 -4.77
CA ILE A 63 5.57 9.78 -3.99
C ILE A 63 6.97 9.57 -4.57
N GLU A 64 7.05 9.41 -5.88
CA GLU A 64 8.33 9.25 -6.58
C GLU A 64 9.20 10.51 -6.47
N ALA A 65 8.59 11.69 -6.59
CA ALA A 65 9.30 12.96 -6.48
C ALA A 65 9.91 13.17 -5.08
N ASP A 66 9.30 12.60 -4.04
CA ASP A 66 9.82 12.64 -2.68
C ASP A 66 10.95 11.62 -2.44
N GLY A 67 11.34 10.87 -3.45
CA GLY A 67 12.44 9.93 -3.37
C GLY A 67 12.05 8.52 -2.98
N PHE A 68 10.76 8.20 -2.91
CA PHE A 68 10.30 6.84 -2.64
C PHE A 68 10.12 6.05 -3.93
N ARG A 69 10.61 4.83 -3.91
CA ARG A 69 10.34 3.89 -5.00
C ARG A 69 8.96 3.26 -4.78
N ILE A 70 8.14 3.22 -5.82
CA ILE A 70 6.88 2.48 -5.80
C ILE A 70 7.16 1.06 -6.26
N ASP A 71 6.99 0.11 -5.37
CA ASP A 71 7.32 -1.30 -5.63
C ASP A 71 6.18 -2.06 -6.31
N ALA A 72 4.94 -1.62 -6.11
CA ALA A 72 3.78 -2.19 -6.78
C ALA A 72 2.69 -1.13 -6.93
N LYS A 73 1.95 -1.24 -8.03
CA LYS A 73 0.77 -0.41 -8.30
C LYS A 73 -0.43 -1.33 -8.40
N VAL A 74 -1.47 -1.05 -7.62
CA VAL A 74 -2.71 -1.81 -7.63
C VAL A 74 -3.82 -0.93 -8.19
N ASP A 75 -4.14 -1.14 -9.45
CA ASP A 75 -5.20 -0.40 -10.15
C ASP A 75 -6.53 -1.08 -9.85
N MET A 76 -7.40 -0.38 -9.12
CA MET A 76 -8.63 -0.95 -8.64
C MET A 76 -9.85 -0.03 -8.78
N LEU A 77 -9.68 1.20 -9.26
CA LEU A 77 -10.80 2.12 -9.40
C LEU A 77 -11.56 1.89 -10.70
N LEU A 78 -12.88 1.76 -10.58
CA LEU A 78 -13.78 1.83 -11.71
C LEU A 78 -14.25 3.27 -11.90
N ALA A 79 -14.52 3.65 -13.14
CA ALA A 79 -14.87 5.03 -13.53
C ALA A 79 -16.34 5.37 -13.23
N ALA A 80 -16.88 4.93 -12.10
CA ALA A 80 -18.25 5.21 -11.69
C ALA A 80 -18.31 5.47 -10.18
N ASP A 81 -19.16 6.43 -9.81
CA ASP A 81 -19.35 6.82 -8.42
C ASP A 81 -20.65 6.20 -7.88
N THR A 82 -20.66 4.89 -7.76
CA THR A 82 -21.79 4.13 -7.23
C THR A 82 -21.32 3.11 -6.20
N ALA A 83 -22.24 2.67 -5.34
CA ALA A 83 -21.96 1.62 -4.37
C ALA A 83 -21.51 0.32 -5.06
N GLU A 84 -22.12 0.00 -6.20
CA GLU A 84 -21.73 -1.18 -6.97
C GLU A 84 -20.30 -1.07 -7.52
N ALA A 85 -19.94 0.09 -8.04
CA ALA A 85 -18.58 0.33 -8.54
C ALA A 85 -17.56 0.25 -7.40
N ALA A 86 -17.89 0.79 -6.24
CA ALA A 86 -17.02 0.70 -5.06
C ALA A 86 -16.80 -0.75 -4.63
N ALA A 87 -17.86 -1.57 -4.60
CA ALA A 87 -17.76 -2.97 -4.26
C ALA A 87 -16.92 -3.76 -5.29
N LYS A 88 -17.11 -3.48 -6.57
CA LYS A 88 -16.32 -4.11 -7.64
C LYS A 88 -14.87 -3.66 -7.59
N SER A 89 -14.62 -2.39 -7.31
CA SER A 89 -13.27 -1.87 -7.13
C SER A 89 -12.56 -2.55 -5.96
N MET A 90 -13.27 -2.79 -4.87
CA MET A 90 -12.73 -3.54 -3.74
C MET A 90 -12.34 -4.96 -4.15
N GLY A 91 -13.17 -5.64 -4.95
CA GLY A 91 -12.86 -6.97 -5.47
C GLY A 91 -11.59 -6.96 -6.34
N LEU A 92 -11.47 -5.99 -7.23
CA LEU A 92 -10.26 -5.81 -8.03
C LEU A 92 -9.03 -5.53 -7.15
N GLY A 93 -9.23 -4.75 -6.10
CA GLY A 93 -8.17 -4.46 -5.13
C GLY A 93 -7.68 -5.72 -4.42
N VAL A 94 -8.57 -6.57 -3.96
CA VAL A 94 -8.20 -7.84 -3.31
C VAL A 94 -7.33 -8.68 -4.26
N ILE A 95 -7.74 -8.82 -5.50
CA ILE A 95 -6.96 -9.55 -6.52
C ILE A 95 -5.56 -8.93 -6.68
N GLY A 96 -5.50 -7.62 -6.87
CA GLY A 96 -4.23 -6.92 -7.08
C GLY A 96 -3.31 -6.96 -5.87
N PHE A 97 -3.85 -6.81 -4.67
CA PHE A 97 -3.06 -6.85 -3.43
C PHE A 97 -2.51 -8.25 -3.17
N VAL A 98 -3.27 -9.31 -3.45
CA VAL A 98 -2.75 -10.68 -3.34
C VAL A 98 -1.50 -10.84 -4.19
N ASP A 99 -1.53 -10.41 -5.44
CA ASP A 99 -0.39 -10.50 -6.34
C ASP A 99 0.79 -9.66 -5.85
N ALA A 100 0.53 -8.43 -5.42
CA ALA A 100 1.57 -7.54 -4.92
C ALA A 100 2.23 -8.10 -3.66
N PHE A 101 1.46 -8.53 -2.68
CA PHE A 101 2.00 -9.05 -1.42
C PHE A 101 2.71 -10.38 -1.60
N ARG A 102 2.22 -11.22 -2.50
CA ARG A 102 2.91 -12.47 -2.84
C ARG A 102 4.30 -12.21 -3.40
N ARG A 103 4.43 -11.19 -4.24
CA ARG A 103 5.72 -10.80 -4.83
C ARG A 103 6.63 -10.10 -3.83
N LEU A 104 6.08 -9.18 -3.04
CA LEU A 104 6.86 -8.36 -2.12
C LEU A 104 7.17 -9.07 -0.79
N LYS A 105 6.37 -10.05 -0.40
CA LYS A 105 6.56 -10.85 0.82
C LYS A 105 6.75 -9.99 2.06
N PRO A 106 5.77 -9.14 2.43
CA PRO A 106 5.90 -8.28 3.59
C PRO A 106 5.87 -9.06 4.89
N ASP A 107 6.60 -8.59 5.88
CA ASP A 107 6.45 -9.04 7.27
C ASP A 107 5.31 -8.28 7.95
N LEU A 108 5.15 -7.01 7.61
CA LEU A 108 4.09 -6.14 8.10
C LEU A 108 3.50 -5.35 6.96
N ILE A 109 2.19 -5.10 7.03
CA ILE A 109 1.48 -4.22 6.12
C ILE A 109 0.98 -3.03 6.93
N MET A 110 1.34 -1.83 6.52
CA MET A 110 0.91 -0.61 7.17
C MET A 110 -0.15 0.09 6.34
N LEU A 111 -1.28 0.32 6.95
CA LEU A 111 -2.45 0.96 6.33
C LEU A 111 -2.86 2.17 7.17
N LEU A 112 -3.48 3.15 6.51
CA LEU A 112 -4.06 4.30 7.20
C LEU A 112 -5.46 4.54 6.66
N GLY A 113 -6.41 4.78 7.58
CA GLY A 113 -7.77 5.13 7.22
C GLY A 113 -8.70 3.94 7.08
N ASP A 114 -9.91 4.24 6.64
CA ASP A 114 -11.04 3.31 6.60
C ASP A 114 -11.68 3.21 5.21
N ARG A 115 -11.01 3.68 4.17
CA ARG A 115 -11.52 3.59 2.81
C ARG A 115 -11.52 2.15 2.32
N PHE A 116 -12.29 1.90 1.26
CA PHE A 116 -12.44 0.53 0.73
C PHE A 116 -11.11 -0.07 0.25
N GLU A 117 -10.19 0.74 -0.25
CA GLU A 117 -8.86 0.23 -0.65
C GLU A 117 -8.04 -0.27 0.54
N ALA A 118 -8.15 0.40 1.69
CA ALA A 118 -7.50 -0.07 2.91
C ALA A 118 -8.11 -1.39 3.38
N LEU A 119 -9.43 -1.52 3.33
CA LEU A 119 -10.11 -2.76 3.67
C LEU A 119 -9.71 -3.89 2.73
N ALA A 120 -9.63 -3.62 1.42
CA ALA A 120 -9.21 -4.60 0.43
C ALA A 120 -7.79 -5.11 0.74
N ALA A 121 -6.86 -4.22 1.05
CA ALA A 121 -5.50 -4.60 1.42
C ALA A 121 -5.45 -5.42 2.71
N ALA A 122 -6.22 -5.03 3.72
CA ALA A 122 -6.28 -5.73 5.01
C ALA A 122 -6.89 -7.14 4.87
N ALA A 123 -7.81 -7.33 3.94
CA ALA A 123 -8.47 -8.62 3.72
C ALA A 123 -7.55 -9.65 3.06
N THR A 124 -6.47 -9.24 2.46
CA THR A 124 -5.51 -10.13 1.77
C THR A 124 -4.38 -10.54 2.68
#